data_577f2d3b18fc8a4afad530281ea41ad0
#
_entry.id   577f2d3b18fc8a4afad530281ea41ad0
#
_cell.length_a   1.000
_cell.length_b   1.000
_cell.length_c   1.000
_cell.angle_alpha   90.00
_cell.angle_beta   90.00
_cell.angle_gamma   90.00
#
_symmetry.space_group_name_H-M   'P 1'
#
loop_
_entity.id
_entity.type
_entity.pdbx_description
1 polymer ?
#
loop_
_entity_poly.entity_id
_entity_poly.type
_entity_poly.pdbx_seq_one_letter_code
_entity_poly.pdbx_strand_id
1 'polypeptide(L)'
;MSNGRVYIVGAGCGDFDLITMRGAEYIRHCDVLVYDSLIDVSLLGFAPETAERICVGKRSGRHSEKQENINEILVEKAREGKTVVRLKGGDPFVFGRGGEEIEALKSADIPFDIVPGISSSIAVPELAGIPVTHRNLSRSVHIITGHTAQDTLPENIKKCAETDGTLVFLMGLRNLPDIAENL
;
A
#
# COMPACT_ATOMS: atom_id res chain seq x y z
N MET A 1 -13.98 -8.98 27.32
CA MET A 1 -12.97 -9.65 26.48
C MET A 1 -12.05 -8.56 25.99
N SER A 2 -10.73 -8.75 25.97
CA SER A 2 -9.81 -7.76 25.42
C SER A 2 -9.98 -7.74 23.89
N ASN A 3 -10.03 -6.56 23.28
CA ASN A 3 -9.98 -6.42 21.83
C ASN A 3 -8.70 -7.08 21.30
N GLY A 4 -8.77 -7.65 20.12
CA GLY A 4 -7.61 -8.06 19.37
C GLY A 4 -6.79 -6.86 18.89
N ARG A 5 -5.90 -7.07 17.94
CA ARG A 5 -5.02 -6.04 17.43
C ARG A 5 -4.92 -6.09 15.90
N VAL A 6 -4.76 -4.95 15.27
CA VAL A 6 -4.55 -4.85 13.82
C VAL A 6 -3.11 -4.41 13.53
N TYR A 7 -2.44 -5.11 12.62
CA TYR A 7 -1.15 -4.71 12.05
C TYR A 7 -1.37 -4.30 10.60
N ILE A 8 -1.11 -3.03 10.28
CA ILE A 8 -1.14 -2.53 8.89
C ILE A 8 0.26 -2.69 8.34
N VAL A 9 0.43 -3.62 7.42
CA VAL A 9 1.74 -4.09 6.95
C VAL A 9 1.91 -3.80 5.47
N GLY A 10 3.00 -3.12 5.12
CA GLY A 10 3.44 -2.99 3.74
C GLY A 10 4.11 -4.28 3.26
N ALA A 11 3.60 -4.82 2.17
CA ALA A 11 4.10 -6.05 1.55
C ALA A 11 5.37 -5.84 0.73
N GLY A 12 5.77 -4.60 0.48
CA GLY A 12 6.72 -4.30 -0.56
C GLY A 12 6.08 -4.35 -1.96
N CYS A 13 6.88 -4.25 -2.99
CA CYS A 13 6.41 -4.26 -4.37
C CYS A 13 7.20 -5.27 -5.21
N GLY A 14 6.51 -6.09 -5.99
CA GLY A 14 7.12 -7.18 -6.77
C GLY A 14 7.30 -8.44 -5.93
N ASP A 15 8.53 -8.91 -5.80
CA ASP A 15 8.86 -10.19 -5.18
C ASP A 15 8.60 -10.22 -3.67
N PHE A 16 8.27 -11.41 -3.16
CA PHE A 16 7.91 -11.63 -1.76
C PHE A 16 9.03 -11.29 -0.75
N ASP A 17 10.28 -11.31 -1.17
CA ASP A 17 11.46 -11.01 -0.33
C ASP A 17 11.68 -9.50 -0.10
N LEU A 18 10.92 -8.65 -0.80
CA LEU A 18 10.87 -7.22 -0.54
C LEU A 18 9.96 -6.83 0.64
N ILE A 19 9.38 -7.80 1.33
CA ILE A 19 8.72 -7.57 2.60
C ILE A 19 9.75 -7.32 3.71
N THR A 20 9.41 -6.48 4.68
CA THR A 20 10.25 -6.34 5.87
C THR A 20 10.19 -7.60 6.74
N MET A 21 11.29 -7.92 7.45
CA MET A 21 11.32 -9.03 8.41
C MET A 21 10.20 -8.92 9.45
N ARG A 22 9.89 -7.69 9.91
CA ARG A 22 8.79 -7.45 10.86
C ARG A 22 7.44 -7.76 10.24
N GLY A 23 7.21 -7.38 8.99
CA GLY A 23 5.98 -7.69 8.28
C GLY A 23 5.79 -9.20 8.11
N ALA A 24 6.83 -9.90 7.70
CA ALA A 24 6.81 -11.36 7.57
C ALA A 24 6.50 -12.06 8.92
N GLU A 25 7.06 -11.53 10.02
CA GLU A 25 6.83 -12.07 11.36
C GLU A 25 5.37 -11.92 11.80
N TYR A 26 4.75 -10.77 11.55
CA TYR A 26 3.33 -10.59 11.87
C TYR A 26 2.42 -11.48 11.03
N ILE A 27 2.75 -11.71 9.76
CA ILE A 27 1.99 -12.65 8.92
C ILE A 27 2.05 -14.07 9.51
N ARG A 28 3.20 -14.52 10.02
CA ARG A 28 3.36 -15.86 10.59
C ARG A 28 2.53 -16.11 11.85
N HIS A 29 2.10 -15.05 12.52
CA HIS A 29 1.40 -15.15 13.81
C HIS A 29 -0.02 -14.56 13.77
N CYS A 30 -0.59 -14.28 12.59
CA CYS A 30 -1.93 -13.73 12.49
C CYS A 30 -3.02 -14.83 12.59
N ASP A 31 -4.17 -14.44 13.12
CA ASP A 31 -5.40 -15.21 13.05
C ASP A 31 -6.18 -14.92 11.76
N VAL A 32 -6.04 -13.67 11.27
CA VAL A 32 -6.73 -13.19 10.06
C VAL A 32 -5.75 -12.40 9.20
N LEU A 33 -5.68 -12.75 7.92
CA LEU A 33 -4.89 -12.04 6.90
C LEU A 33 -5.85 -11.38 5.89
N VAL A 34 -5.98 -10.06 5.96
CA VAL A 34 -6.76 -9.24 5.03
C VAL A 34 -5.81 -8.63 4.00
N TYR A 35 -5.98 -8.94 2.72
CA TYR A 35 -5.00 -8.56 1.69
C TYR A 35 -5.65 -8.07 0.39
N ASP A 36 -4.94 -7.23 -0.35
CA ASP A 36 -5.33 -6.78 -1.69
C ASP A 36 -4.66 -7.61 -2.81
N SER A 37 -5.02 -7.33 -4.05
CA SER A 37 -4.53 -8.07 -5.22
C SER A 37 -3.14 -7.63 -5.73
N LEU A 38 -2.52 -6.62 -5.10
CA LEU A 38 -1.22 -6.09 -5.53
C LEU A 38 -0.03 -6.73 -4.82
N ILE A 39 -0.29 -7.66 -3.89
CA ILE A 39 0.76 -8.38 -3.19
C ILE A 39 1.23 -9.60 -3.97
N ASP A 40 2.46 -10.04 -3.73
CA ASP A 40 2.90 -11.36 -4.16
C ASP A 40 2.13 -12.44 -3.38
N VAL A 41 1.47 -13.33 -4.11
CA VAL A 41 0.65 -14.41 -3.51
C VAL A 41 1.48 -15.39 -2.68
N SER A 42 2.78 -15.48 -2.90
CA SER A 42 3.69 -16.31 -2.09
C SER A 42 3.70 -15.90 -0.62
N LEU A 43 3.43 -14.63 -0.32
CA LEU A 43 3.30 -14.12 1.06
C LEU A 43 2.14 -14.76 1.83
N LEU A 44 1.11 -15.23 1.14
CA LEU A 44 -0.01 -15.92 1.78
C LEU A 44 0.42 -17.24 2.41
N GLY A 45 1.48 -17.85 1.89
CA GLY A 45 2.07 -19.06 2.44
C GLY A 45 2.80 -18.87 3.78
N PHE A 46 3.06 -17.61 4.18
CA PHE A 46 3.68 -17.31 5.48
C PHE A 46 2.66 -17.37 6.63
N ALA A 47 1.37 -17.17 6.34
CA ALA A 47 0.33 -17.21 7.34
C ALA A 47 0.04 -18.68 7.78
N PRO A 48 -0.30 -18.90 9.06
CA PRO A 48 -0.73 -20.22 9.54
C PRO A 48 -1.83 -20.81 8.67
N GLU A 49 -1.88 -22.13 8.55
CA GLU A 49 -2.96 -22.83 7.82
C GLU A 49 -4.34 -22.52 8.42
N THR A 50 -4.39 -22.30 9.72
CA THR A 50 -5.59 -21.94 10.48
C THR A 50 -6.02 -20.50 10.31
N ALA A 51 -5.17 -19.62 9.73
CA ALA A 51 -5.49 -18.23 9.55
C ALA A 51 -6.57 -18.03 8.48
N GLU A 52 -7.58 -17.24 8.81
CA GLU A 52 -8.58 -16.80 7.85
C GLU A 52 -7.96 -15.85 6.81
N ARG A 53 -8.18 -16.09 5.52
CA ARG A 53 -7.63 -15.30 4.41
C ARG A 53 -8.75 -14.54 3.70
N ILE A 54 -8.75 -13.21 3.80
CA ILE A 54 -9.78 -12.32 3.24
C ILE A 54 -9.15 -11.47 2.14
N CYS A 55 -9.51 -11.73 0.88
CA CYS A 55 -9.08 -10.91 -0.24
C CYS A 55 -10.05 -9.74 -0.45
N VAL A 56 -9.57 -8.51 -0.30
CA VAL A 56 -10.33 -7.26 -0.51
C VAL A 56 -9.93 -6.53 -1.79
N GLY A 57 -8.96 -7.06 -2.53
CA GLY A 57 -8.53 -6.52 -3.83
C GLY A 57 -9.50 -6.82 -4.97
N LYS A 58 -9.27 -6.18 -6.12
CA LYS A 58 -10.01 -6.48 -7.36
C LYS A 58 -9.77 -7.92 -7.77
N ARG A 59 -10.83 -8.72 -7.87
CA ARG A 59 -10.79 -10.00 -8.56
C ARG A 59 -11.35 -9.84 -9.96
N SER A 60 -10.89 -10.66 -10.92
CA SER A 60 -11.42 -10.68 -12.29
C SER A 60 -12.95 -10.79 -12.27
N GLY A 61 -13.64 -9.79 -12.83
CA GLY A 61 -15.12 -9.73 -12.88
C GLY A 61 -15.81 -9.18 -11.62
N ARG A 62 -15.10 -8.72 -10.58
CA ARG A 62 -15.70 -8.05 -9.41
C ARG A 62 -15.03 -6.70 -9.16
N HIS A 63 -15.84 -5.72 -8.70
CA HIS A 63 -15.28 -4.46 -8.18
C HIS A 63 -14.42 -4.72 -6.96
N SER A 64 -13.38 -3.87 -6.74
CA SER A 64 -12.67 -3.85 -5.46
C SER A 64 -13.67 -3.59 -4.33
N GLU A 65 -13.42 -4.18 -3.17
CA GLU A 65 -14.20 -3.86 -1.97
C GLU A 65 -14.15 -2.36 -1.70
N LYS A 66 -15.27 -1.78 -1.26
CA LYS A 66 -15.29 -0.37 -0.86
C LYS A 66 -14.44 -0.18 0.40
N GLN A 67 -13.80 0.99 0.54
CA GLN A 67 -12.92 1.25 1.68
C GLN A 67 -13.65 1.12 3.02
N GLU A 68 -14.91 1.56 3.06
CA GLU A 68 -15.76 1.44 4.24
C GLU A 68 -15.91 -0.02 4.68
N ASN A 69 -16.16 -0.94 3.75
CA ASN A 69 -16.30 -2.37 4.04
C ASN A 69 -14.96 -2.98 4.51
N ILE A 70 -13.82 -2.53 3.93
CA ILE A 70 -12.50 -2.98 4.40
C ILE A 70 -12.29 -2.54 5.85
N ASN A 71 -12.62 -1.29 6.17
CA ASN A 71 -12.51 -0.75 7.52
C ASN A 71 -13.40 -1.54 8.50
N GLU A 72 -14.63 -1.86 8.11
CA GLU A 72 -15.56 -2.68 8.90
C GLU A 72 -15.00 -4.07 9.18
N ILE A 73 -14.46 -4.76 8.16
CA ILE A 73 -13.81 -6.08 8.32
C ILE A 73 -12.69 -6.02 9.35
N LEU A 74 -11.81 -5.02 9.27
CA LEU A 74 -10.69 -4.88 10.20
C LEU A 74 -11.16 -4.70 11.65
N VAL A 75 -12.17 -3.83 11.85
CA VAL A 75 -12.75 -3.55 13.17
C VAL A 75 -13.48 -4.78 13.73
N GLU A 76 -14.29 -5.44 12.90
CA GLU A 76 -15.06 -6.64 13.30
C GLU A 76 -14.12 -7.75 13.76
N LYS A 77 -13.13 -8.11 12.94
CA LYS A 77 -12.20 -9.19 13.26
C LYS A 77 -11.37 -8.88 14.51
N ALA A 78 -10.98 -7.62 14.71
CA ALA A 78 -10.29 -7.23 15.93
C ALA A 78 -11.21 -7.30 17.17
N ARG A 79 -12.50 -6.93 17.06
CA ARG A 79 -13.49 -7.08 18.15
C ARG A 79 -13.74 -8.54 18.53
N GLU A 80 -13.55 -9.48 17.60
CA GLU A 80 -13.57 -10.92 17.91
C GLU A 80 -12.34 -11.37 18.75
N GLY A 81 -11.43 -10.47 19.10
CA GLY A 81 -10.21 -10.76 19.86
C GLY A 81 -9.05 -11.28 18.98
N LYS A 82 -9.16 -11.17 17.66
CA LYS A 82 -8.20 -11.71 16.70
C LYS A 82 -6.99 -10.82 16.49
N THR A 83 -5.85 -11.44 16.17
CA THR A 83 -4.67 -10.78 15.61
C THR A 83 -4.86 -10.66 14.09
N VAL A 84 -5.13 -9.44 13.63
CA VAL A 84 -5.43 -9.17 12.23
C VAL A 84 -4.21 -8.55 11.55
N VAL A 85 -3.77 -9.10 10.44
CA VAL A 85 -2.79 -8.47 9.54
C VAL A 85 -3.52 -7.94 8.31
N ARG A 86 -3.45 -6.61 8.10
CA ARG A 86 -3.85 -5.96 6.86
C ARG A 86 -2.61 -5.80 5.97
N LEU A 87 -2.46 -6.68 4.99
CA LEU A 87 -1.33 -6.71 4.07
C LEU A 87 -1.64 -5.88 2.81
N LYS A 88 -0.85 -4.84 2.57
CA LYS A 88 -1.03 -3.83 1.51
C LYS A 88 0.15 -3.84 0.56
N GLY A 89 -0.08 -3.79 -0.75
CA GLY A 89 1.01 -3.66 -1.72
C GLY A 89 1.83 -2.38 -1.52
N GLY A 90 3.14 -2.46 -1.66
CA GLY A 90 4.07 -1.35 -1.45
C GLY A 90 4.15 -0.91 0.01
N ASP A 91 3.99 0.40 0.23
CA ASP A 91 3.90 1.03 1.55
C ASP A 91 2.46 1.44 1.87
N PRO A 92 1.97 1.25 3.11
CA PRO A 92 0.58 1.54 3.48
C PRO A 92 0.17 3.00 3.29
N PHE A 93 1.11 3.95 3.36
CA PHE A 93 0.84 5.39 3.33
C PHE A 93 1.20 6.07 2.01
N VAL A 94 1.85 5.36 1.09
CA VAL A 94 2.12 5.89 -0.25
C VAL A 94 0.98 5.49 -1.19
N PHE A 95 -0.02 6.35 -1.33
CA PHE A 95 -1.27 6.13 -2.09
C PHE A 95 -2.02 4.83 -1.73
N GLY A 96 -1.76 4.31 -0.53
CA GLY A 96 -2.32 3.05 -0.04
C GLY A 96 -3.58 3.20 0.82
N ARG A 97 -4.07 4.42 1.07
CA ARG A 97 -5.26 4.70 1.91
C ARG A 97 -5.14 4.19 3.36
N GLY A 98 -3.93 3.89 3.84
CA GLY A 98 -3.70 3.39 5.20
C GLY A 98 -4.13 4.38 6.28
N GLY A 99 -4.15 5.69 5.98
CA GLY A 99 -4.69 6.72 6.88
C GLY A 99 -6.17 6.50 7.21
N GLU A 100 -6.99 6.21 6.21
CA GLU A 100 -8.43 5.95 6.39
C GLU A 100 -8.69 4.68 7.24
N GLU A 101 -7.86 3.64 7.06
CA GLU A 101 -7.93 2.42 7.87
C GLU A 101 -7.60 2.72 9.35
N ILE A 102 -6.57 3.55 9.60
CA ILE A 102 -6.19 3.97 10.96
C ILE A 102 -7.27 4.82 11.61
N GLU A 103 -7.88 5.75 10.89
CA GLU A 103 -8.96 6.58 11.41
C GLU A 103 -10.15 5.72 11.87
N ALA A 104 -10.50 4.70 11.09
CA ALA A 104 -11.55 3.75 11.45
C ALA A 104 -11.19 2.95 12.71
N LEU A 105 -9.94 2.43 12.80
CA LEU A 105 -9.47 1.69 13.96
C LEU A 105 -9.44 2.55 15.23
N LYS A 106 -8.96 3.80 15.13
CA LYS A 106 -8.98 4.77 16.24
C LYS A 106 -10.39 5.06 16.71
N SER A 107 -11.32 5.30 15.78
CA SER A 107 -12.72 5.59 16.10
C SER A 107 -13.43 4.42 16.77
N ALA A 108 -12.93 3.20 16.56
CA ALA A 108 -13.45 1.97 17.16
C ALA A 108 -12.71 1.51 18.43
N ASP A 109 -11.73 2.30 18.93
CA ASP A 109 -10.84 1.96 20.04
C ASP A 109 -10.09 0.62 19.84
N ILE A 110 -9.72 0.29 18.59
CA ILE A 110 -8.95 -0.91 18.26
C ILE A 110 -7.44 -0.57 18.29
N PRO A 111 -6.62 -1.31 19.08
CA PRO A 111 -5.18 -1.13 19.06
C PRO A 111 -4.59 -1.58 17.73
N PHE A 112 -3.66 -0.79 17.19
CA PHE A 112 -2.99 -1.10 15.94
C PHE A 112 -1.51 -0.71 15.95
N ASP A 113 -0.75 -1.32 15.06
CA ASP A 113 0.62 -0.95 14.72
C ASP A 113 0.79 -0.85 13.21
N ILE A 114 1.78 -0.07 12.78
CA ILE A 114 2.10 0.14 11.38
C ILE A 114 3.49 -0.43 11.11
N VAL A 115 3.59 -1.19 10.03
CA VAL A 115 4.85 -1.71 9.51
C VAL A 115 5.07 -1.14 8.13
N PRO A 116 6.07 -0.26 7.95
CA PRO A 116 6.41 0.28 6.64
C PRO A 116 6.72 -0.82 5.63
N GLY A 117 6.45 -0.55 4.37
CA GLY A 117 6.83 -1.40 3.25
C GLY A 117 7.70 -0.65 2.24
N ILE A 118 8.37 -1.38 1.38
CA ILE A 118 9.17 -0.80 0.29
C ILE A 118 8.20 -0.33 -0.80
N SER A 119 8.10 1.00 -0.97
CA SER A 119 7.24 1.59 -1.99
C SER A 119 7.80 1.38 -3.40
N SER A 120 6.92 1.10 -4.36
CA SER A 120 7.28 1.03 -5.79
C SER A 120 7.87 2.33 -6.33
N SER A 121 7.60 3.46 -5.68
CA SER A 121 8.20 4.75 -6.05
C SER A 121 9.72 4.78 -5.88
N ILE A 122 10.27 3.93 -5.05
CA ILE A 122 11.71 3.78 -4.80
C ILE A 122 12.22 2.49 -5.44
N ALA A 123 11.59 1.35 -5.14
CA ALA A 123 12.10 0.06 -5.55
C ALA A 123 12.10 -0.16 -7.07
N VAL A 124 11.08 0.30 -7.80
CA VAL A 124 11.02 0.09 -9.25
C VAL A 124 12.14 0.82 -9.98
N PRO A 125 12.42 2.11 -9.72
CA PRO A 125 13.60 2.79 -10.26
C PRO A 125 14.92 2.10 -9.87
N GLU A 126 15.09 1.71 -8.60
CA GLU A 126 16.31 1.06 -8.11
C GLU A 126 16.59 -0.27 -8.83
N LEU A 127 15.57 -1.11 -8.98
CA LEU A 127 15.66 -2.38 -9.71
C LEU A 127 16.01 -2.18 -11.20
N ALA A 128 15.64 -1.01 -11.76
CA ALA A 128 16.04 -0.60 -13.11
C ALA A 128 17.42 0.09 -13.16
N GLY A 129 18.12 0.22 -12.03
CA GLY A 129 19.42 0.91 -11.95
C GLY A 129 19.31 2.44 -12.02
N ILE A 130 18.13 3.01 -11.75
CA ILE A 130 17.85 4.45 -11.79
C ILE A 130 17.79 4.99 -10.37
N PRO A 131 18.79 5.73 -9.88
CA PRO A 131 18.73 6.37 -8.58
C PRO A 131 17.70 7.52 -8.61
N VAL A 132 16.77 7.53 -7.64
CA VAL A 132 15.76 8.59 -7.53
C VAL A 132 16.33 9.92 -7.01
N THR A 133 17.54 9.91 -6.45
CA THR A 133 18.31 11.10 -6.09
C THR A 133 19.74 10.98 -6.58
N HIS A 134 20.32 12.10 -7.02
CA HIS A 134 21.73 12.14 -7.42
C HIS A 134 22.33 13.48 -7.04
N ARG A 135 23.50 13.48 -6.37
CA ARG A 135 24.14 14.69 -5.80
C ARG A 135 24.22 15.86 -6.79
N ASN A 136 24.52 15.58 -8.07
CA ASN A 136 24.77 16.59 -9.08
C ASN A 136 23.59 16.80 -10.04
N LEU A 137 22.52 15.98 -9.96
CA LEU A 137 21.40 16.03 -10.91
C LEU A 137 20.07 16.32 -10.23
N SER A 138 19.76 15.62 -9.13
CA SER A 138 18.46 15.75 -8.46
C SER A 138 18.61 15.58 -6.95
N ARG A 139 18.21 16.60 -6.20
CA ARG A 139 18.30 16.64 -4.73
C ARG A 139 16.97 16.45 -4.05
N SER A 140 15.91 16.28 -4.81
CA SER A 140 14.55 16.06 -4.32
C SER A 140 13.84 15.00 -5.13
N VAL A 141 12.82 14.39 -4.53
CA VAL A 141 11.93 13.42 -5.19
C VAL A 141 10.49 13.82 -4.94
N HIS A 142 9.72 13.91 -6.00
CA HIS A 142 8.29 14.20 -5.96
C HIS A 142 7.54 12.94 -6.37
N ILE A 143 6.79 12.36 -5.46
CA ILE A 143 5.96 11.17 -5.71
C ILE A 143 4.55 11.66 -5.99
N ILE A 144 4.07 11.43 -7.19
CA ILE A 144 2.83 11.99 -7.72
C ILE A 144 1.91 10.86 -8.19
N THR A 145 0.60 10.99 -7.93
CA THR A 145 -0.34 10.08 -8.56
C THR A 145 -0.58 10.49 -10.01
N GLY A 146 -0.46 9.58 -10.94
CA GLY A 146 -0.82 9.79 -12.35
C GLY A 146 -2.31 9.63 -12.63
N HIS A 147 -3.13 9.43 -11.58
CA HIS A 147 -4.58 9.22 -11.68
C HIS A 147 -5.28 9.85 -10.48
N THR A 148 -6.22 10.75 -10.72
CA THR A 148 -7.10 11.33 -9.71
C THR A 148 -8.44 10.59 -9.65
N ALA A 149 -9.26 10.87 -8.64
CA ALA A 149 -10.60 10.31 -8.53
C ALA A 149 -11.51 10.67 -9.72
N GLN A 150 -11.19 11.72 -10.48
CA GLN A 150 -11.92 12.20 -11.66
C GLN A 150 -11.32 11.68 -12.98
N ASP A 151 -10.37 10.74 -12.93
CA ASP A 151 -9.64 10.20 -14.10
C ASP A 151 -8.85 11.27 -14.89
N THR A 152 -8.35 12.27 -14.18
CA THR A 152 -7.57 13.38 -14.75
C THR A 152 -6.17 13.41 -14.16
N LEU A 153 -5.25 14.14 -14.80
CA LEU A 153 -3.96 14.46 -14.20
C LEU A 153 -4.11 15.47 -13.06
N PRO A 154 -3.20 15.47 -12.07
CA PRO A 154 -3.17 16.50 -11.06
C PRO A 154 -2.96 17.89 -11.68
N GLU A 155 -3.74 18.89 -11.25
CA GLU A 155 -3.67 20.26 -11.78
C GLU A 155 -2.29 20.90 -11.65
N ASN A 156 -1.48 20.44 -10.69
CA ASN A 156 -0.16 20.99 -10.41
C ASN A 156 0.99 20.30 -11.18
N ILE A 157 0.68 19.40 -12.12
CA ILE A 157 1.71 18.62 -12.84
C ILE A 157 2.75 19.54 -13.52
N LYS A 158 2.31 20.62 -14.17
CA LYS A 158 3.21 21.60 -14.82
C LYS A 158 4.13 22.29 -13.81
N LYS A 159 3.63 22.60 -12.62
CA LYS A 159 4.46 23.19 -11.54
C LYS A 159 5.48 22.21 -11.01
N CYS A 160 5.15 20.92 -10.98
CA CYS A 160 6.11 19.88 -10.61
C CYS A 160 7.23 19.75 -11.65
N ALA A 161 6.92 19.94 -12.94
CA ALA A 161 7.91 19.91 -14.02
C ALA A 161 8.95 21.05 -13.93
N GLU A 162 8.60 22.18 -13.31
CA GLU A 162 9.50 23.31 -13.09
C GLU A 162 10.49 23.09 -11.94
N THR A 163 10.42 21.97 -11.21
CA THR A 163 11.30 21.68 -10.08
C THR A 163 12.55 20.92 -10.51
N ASP A 164 13.68 21.16 -9.83
CA ASP A 164 14.94 20.42 -10.02
C ASP A 164 14.93 19.01 -9.41
N GLY A 165 13.73 18.42 -9.24
CA GLY A 165 13.54 17.13 -8.58
C GLY A 165 13.28 15.98 -9.55
N THR A 166 13.52 14.77 -9.10
CA THR A 166 13.04 13.59 -9.80
C THR A 166 11.53 13.45 -9.62
N LEU A 167 10.81 13.30 -10.72
CA LEU A 167 9.37 13.08 -10.70
C LEU A 167 9.08 11.58 -10.84
N VAL A 168 8.35 11.03 -9.88
CA VAL A 168 7.93 9.63 -9.88
C VAL A 168 6.41 9.57 -9.94
N PHE A 169 5.87 9.08 -11.04
CA PHE A 169 4.42 8.94 -11.22
C PHE A 169 3.97 7.52 -10.90
N LEU A 170 3.17 7.37 -9.86
CA LEU A 170 2.49 6.12 -9.56
C LEU A 170 1.11 6.09 -10.20
N MET A 171 0.62 4.89 -10.58
CA MET A 171 -0.69 4.71 -11.24
C MET A 171 -0.84 5.50 -12.55
N GLY A 172 0.27 5.89 -13.19
CA GLY A 172 0.29 6.78 -14.35
C GLY A 172 0.28 6.08 -15.71
N LEU A 173 0.34 4.76 -15.78
CA LEU A 173 0.55 4.04 -17.06
C LEU A 173 -0.55 4.37 -18.09
N ARG A 174 -1.80 4.48 -17.68
CA ARG A 174 -2.93 4.81 -18.56
C ARG A 174 -2.84 6.24 -19.12
N ASN A 175 -2.34 7.16 -18.30
CA ASN A 175 -2.22 8.58 -18.62
C ASN A 175 -0.80 8.97 -19.04
N LEU A 176 0.06 7.99 -19.37
CA LEU A 176 1.46 8.23 -19.72
C LEU A 176 1.65 9.23 -20.89
N PRO A 177 0.86 9.18 -21.99
CA PRO A 177 0.98 10.19 -23.05
C PRO A 177 0.74 11.61 -22.53
N ASP A 178 -0.33 11.81 -21.77
CA ASP A 178 -0.71 13.11 -21.23
C ASP A 178 0.31 13.61 -20.20
N ILE A 179 0.88 12.69 -19.39
CA ILE A 179 1.97 13.02 -18.47
C ILE A 179 3.16 13.54 -19.26
N ALA A 180 3.58 12.83 -20.30
CA ALA A 180 4.75 13.20 -21.11
C ALA A 180 4.56 14.52 -21.87
N GLU A 181 3.33 14.84 -22.30
CA GLU A 181 3.03 16.11 -22.99
C GLU A 181 3.09 17.32 -22.04
N ASN A 182 2.83 17.10 -20.72
CA ASN A 182 2.79 18.17 -19.73
C ASN A 182 4.09 18.36 -18.96
N LEU A 183 5.12 17.56 -19.23
CA LEU A 183 6.48 17.66 -18.68
C LEU A 183 7.46 18.22 -19.70
#